data_9e08424b681c35a3626f0d3f770c110c
#
_entry.id   9e08424b681c35a3626f0d3f770c110c
#
_cell.length_a   1.000
_cell.length_b   1.000
_cell.length_c   1.000
_cell.angle_alpha   90.00
_cell.angle_beta   90.00
_cell.angle_gamma   90.00
#
_symmetry.space_group_name_H-M   'P 1'
#
loop_
_entity.id
_entity.type
_entity.pdbx_description
1 polymer ?
#
loop_
_entity_poly.entity_id
_entity_poly.type
_entity_poly.pdbx_seq_one_letter_code
_entity_poly.pdbx_strand_id
1 'polypeptide(L)'
;LIPDPVFEQELISLGYDNVIDGGVLTANISSVDTLDIPLFSGISDLTGIEDFTALTYLHVPIGVTNPIISLDVTQNTALTELYLSGVNSSQLTSIDITQNTALEYFHCSSHQLTSLDVSQNTALIELRCAGNQLTRLDVSQNTALTELLCGGSQLTSLDVSQNTALTELDCRYNQLTS
;
A
#
# COMPACT_ATOMS: atom_id res chain seq x y z
N LEU A 1 -19.47 3.99 6.34
CA LEU A 1 -19.47 5.45 6.19
C LEU A 1 -18.40 5.87 5.18
N ILE A 2 -18.76 6.71 4.19
CA ILE A 2 -17.84 7.23 3.17
C ILE A 2 -17.84 8.76 3.28
N PRO A 3 -16.94 9.35 4.07
CA PRO A 3 -16.97 10.80 4.34
C PRO A 3 -16.48 11.65 3.16
N ASP A 4 -15.65 11.07 2.26
CA ASP A 4 -15.16 11.76 1.07
C ASP A 4 -16.19 11.63 -0.06
N PRO A 5 -16.86 12.73 -0.48
CA PRO A 5 -17.90 12.65 -1.52
C PRO A 5 -17.32 12.31 -2.90
N VAL A 6 -16.01 12.47 -3.11
CA VAL A 6 -15.36 12.11 -4.36
C VAL A 6 -15.12 10.60 -4.40
N PHE A 7 -14.76 10.00 -3.26
CA PHE A 7 -14.67 8.55 -3.15
C PHE A 7 -16.06 7.91 -3.32
N GLU A 8 -17.09 8.46 -2.67
CA GLU A 8 -18.47 7.97 -2.84
C GLU A 8 -18.93 8.10 -4.31
N GLN A 9 -18.61 9.21 -4.99
CA GLN A 9 -18.92 9.37 -6.41
C GLN A 9 -18.22 8.30 -7.27
N GLU A 10 -16.99 7.90 -6.92
CA GLU A 10 -16.29 6.81 -7.60
C GLU A 10 -17.03 5.48 -7.39
N LEU A 11 -17.49 5.19 -6.17
CA LEU A 11 -18.30 3.99 -5.89
C LEU A 11 -19.61 3.97 -6.65
N ILE A 12 -20.25 5.14 -6.87
CA ILE A 12 -21.42 5.29 -7.74
C ILE A 12 -21.05 4.96 -9.19
N SER A 13 -19.92 5.50 -9.68
CA SER A 13 -19.45 5.26 -11.05
C SER A 13 -19.18 3.78 -11.32
N LEU A 14 -18.73 3.05 -10.30
CA LEU A 14 -18.49 1.61 -10.32
C LEU A 14 -19.78 0.79 -10.14
N GLY A 15 -20.90 1.43 -9.80
CA GLY A 15 -22.20 0.79 -9.62
C GLY A 15 -22.42 0.16 -8.24
N TYR A 16 -21.59 0.51 -7.26
CA TYR A 16 -21.73 0.01 -5.88
C TYR A 16 -22.67 0.86 -5.03
N ASP A 17 -22.96 2.09 -5.48
CA ASP A 17 -23.87 3.00 -4.85
C ASP A 17 -24.73 3.76 -5.88
N ASN A 18 -25.68 4.59 -5.45
CA ASN A 18 -26.60 5.32 -6.34
C ASN A 18 -26.85 6.78 -5.93
N VAL A 19 -26.35 7.22 -4.78
CA VAL A 19 -26.58 8.57 -4.26
C VAL A 19 -25.41 9.01 -3.36
N ILE A 20 -25.03 10.27 -3.42
CA ILE A 20 -24.05 10.84 -2.50
C ILE A 20 -24.79 11.23 -1.20
N ASP A 21 -24.66 10.41 -0.17
CA ASP A 21 -25.28 10.63 1.15
C ASP A 21 -24.34 10.34 2.34
N GLY A 22 -23.05 10.08 2.05
CA GLY A 22 -22.02 9.81 3.04
C GLY A 22 -21.92 8.32 3.42
N GLY A 23 -22.50 7.43 2.62
CA GLY A 23 -22.44 6.00 2.91
C GLY A 23 -22.76 5.10 1.73
N VAL A 24 -22.29 3.88 1.79
CA VAL A 24 -22.59 2.80 0.85
C VAL A 24 -23.12 1.59 1.63
N LEU A 25 -24.04 0.85 1.05
CA LEU A 25 -24.50 -0.38 1.68
C LEU A 25 -23.36 -1.41 1.68
N THR A 26 -22.95 -1.88 2.86
CA THR A 26 -21.88 -2.88 3.02
C THR A 26 -22.13 -4.13 2.17
N ALA A 27 -23.41 -4.52 1.99
CA ALA A 27 -23.78 -5.64 1.13
C ALA A 27 -23.39 -5.44 -0.35
N ASN A 28 -23.22 -4.20 -0.81
CA ASN A 28 -22.82 -3.90 -2.18
C ASN A 28 -21.30 -4.00 -2.39
N ILE A 29 -20.51 -3.83 -1.32
CA ILE A 29 -19.06 -3.73 -1.38
C ILE A 29 -18.32 -4.88 -0.72
N SER A 30 -18.96 -5.63 0.20
CA SER A 30 -18.30 -6.71 0.95
C SER A 30 -17.83 -7.89 0.08
N SER A 31 -18.31 -8.02 -1.15
CA SER A 31 -17.88 -9.05 -2.12
C SER A 31 -16.98 -8.51 -3.22
N VAL A 32 -16.63 -7.22 -3.19
CA VAL A 32 -15.71 -6.60 -4.15
C VAL A 32 -14.28 -7.07 -3.83
N ASP A 33 -13.65 -7.69 -4.80
CA ASP A 33 -12.30 -8.25 -4.65
C ASP A 33 -11.21 -7.36 -5.27
N THR A 34 -11.58 -6.41 -6.12
CA THR A 34 -10.65 -5.55 -6.84
C THR A 34 -11.13 -4.11 -6.80
N LEU A 35 -10.26 -3.19 -6.36
CA LEU A 35 -10.52 -1.75 -6.40
C LEU A 35 -9.29 -1.02 -6.94
N ASP A 36 -9.49 -0.29 -8.03
CA ASP A 36 -8.49 0.56 -8.67
C ASP A 36 -8.97 2.01 -8.60
N ILE A 37 -8.30 2.81 -7.78
CA ILE A 37 -8.61 4.25 -7.62
C ILE A 37 -8.01 5.01 -8.80
N PRO A 38 -8.83 5.79 -9.55
CA PRO A 38 -8.34 6.50 -10.70
C PRO A 38 -7.28 7.56 -10.35
N LEU A 39 -6.28 7.69 -11.21
CA LEU A 39 -5.37 8.83 -11.16
C LEU A 39 -6.17 10.12 -11.46
N PHE A 40 -5.91 11.21 -10.74
CA PHE A 40 -6.59 12.50 -10.87
C PHE A 40 -8.07 12.53 -10.44
N SER A 41 -8.50 11.61 -9.59
CA SER A 41 -9.88 11.61 -9.08
C SER A 41 -10.15 12.75 -8.07
N GLY A 42 -9.14 13.18 -7.32
CA GLY A 42 -9.28 14.18 -6.26
C GLY A 42 -9.67 13.56 -4.90
N ILE A 43 -9.69 12.24 -4.79
CA ILE A 43 -9.97 11.53 -3.54
C ILE A 43 -8.89 11.89 -2.52
N SER A 44 -9.30 12.27 -1.32
CA SER A 44 -8.43 12.66 -0.22
C SER A 44 -8.55 11.76 1.01
N ASP A 45 -9.63 11.00 1.10
CA ASP A 45 -9.93 10.10 2.22
C ASP A 45 -10.59 8.82 1.69
N LEU A 46 -10.03 7.67 2.06
CA LEU A 46 -10.57 6.35 1.73
C LEU A 46 -11.25 5.68 2.92
N THR A 47 -11.67 6.44 3.93
CA THR A 47 -12.48 5.90 5.03
C THR A 47 -13.71 5.20 4.47
N GLY A 48 -13.98 3.98 4.94
CA GLY A 48 -14.98 3.06 4.40
C GLY A 48 -14.36 1.91 3.61
N ILE A 49 -13.06 2.00 3.25
CA ILE A 49 -12.33 0.91 2.61
C ILE A 49 -12.29 -0.36 3.46
N GLU A 50 -12.37 -0.21 4.79
CA GLU A 50 -12.41 -1.30 5.76
C GLU A 50 -13.60 -2.25 5.58
N ASP A 51 -14.69 -1.78 4.97
CA ASP A 51 -15.90 -2.58 4.69
C ASP A 51 -15.76 -3.46 3.43
N PHE A 52 -14.70 -3.28 2.63
CA PHE A 52 -14.38 -4.12 1.47
C PHE A 52 -13.66 -5.40 1.93
N THR A 53 -14.38 -6.27 2.63
CA THR A 53 -13.77 -7.40 3.35
C THR A 53 -13.25 -8.53 2.44
N ALA A 54 -13.69 -8.58 1.18
CA ALA A 54 -13.20 -9.54 0.18
C ALA A 54 -12.06 -8.99 -0.68
N LEU A 55 -11.59 -7.75 -0.42
CA LEU A 55 -10.62 -7.07 -1.26
C LEU A 55 -9.29 -7.81 -1.28
N THR A 56 -8.88 -8.27 -2.46
CA THR A 56 -7.59 -8.94 -2.69
C THR A 56 -6.59 -8.05 -3.44
N TYR A 57 -7.10 -7.10 -4.24
CA TYR A 57 -6.32 -6.14 -5.01
C TYR A 57 -6.76 -4.72 -4.69
N LEU A 58 -5.81 -3.86 -4.32
CA LEU A 58 -6.03 -2.44 -4.13
C LEU A 58 -4.91 -1.63 -4.78
N HIS A 59 -5.27 -0.75 -5.72
CA HIS A 59 -4.36 0.25 -6.27
C HIS A 59 -4.83 1.66 -5.91
N VAL A 60 -3.92 2.44 -5.31
CA VAL A 60 -4.17 3.82 -4.89
C VAL A 60 -3.01 4.71 -5.32
N PRO A 61 -3.20 5.54 -6.36
CA PRO A 61 -2.22 6.56 -6.72
C PRO A 61 -2.30 7.74 -5.74
N ILE A 62 -1.28 7.93 -4.92
CA ILE A 62 -1.23 8.95 -3.85
C ILE A 62 -0.32 10.11 -4.25
N GLY A 63 -0.82 11.35 -4.20
CA GLY A 63 -0.04 12.54 -4.55
C GLY A 63 -0.88 13.80 -4.66
N VAL A 64 -0.41 14.77 -5.44
CA VAL A 64 -1.11 16.10 -5.58
C VAL A 64 -2.54 15.95 -6.07
N THR A 65 -2.80 14.96 -6.90
CA THR A 65 -4.11 14.73 -7.51
C THR A 65 -5.04 13.87 -6.68
N ASN A 66 -4.50 13.07 -5.79
CA ASN A 66 -5.19 12.30 -4.76
C ASN A 66 -4.42 12.53 -3.45
N PRO A 67 -4.73 13.60 -2.71
CA PRO A 67 -3.93 14.06 -1.58
C PRO A 67 -4.20 13.24 -0.31
N ILE A 68 -4.13 11.92 -0.42
CA ILE A 68 -4.29 10.98 0.69
C ILE A 68 -3.07 11.07 1.59
N ILE A 69 -3.27 11.36 2.87
CA ILE A 69 -2.22 11.49 3.87
C ILE A 69 -2.17 10.30 4.83
N SER A 70 -3.23 9.53 4.90
CA SER A 70 -3.37 8.31 5.72
C SER A 70 -4.25 7.30 5.00
N LEU A 71 -3.95 6.02 5.19
CA LEU A 71 -4.72 4.90 4.67
C LEU A 71 -4.71 3.79 5.71
N ASP A 72 -5.89 3.33 6.10
CA ASP A 72 -6.06 2.18 6.99
C ASP A 72 -6.59 0.99 6.18
N VAL A 73 -5.76 -0.04 6.04
CA VAL A 73 -6.08 -1.31 5.37
C VAL A 73 -6.08 -2.49 6.34
N THR A 74 -6.06 -2.23 7.64
CA THR A 74 -5.92 -3.28 8.66
C THR A 74 -7.10 -4.27 8.68
N GLN A 75 -8.26 -3.88 8.17
CA GLN A 75 -9.42 -4.76 8.06
C GLN A 75 -9.50 -5.51 6.72
N ASN A 76 -8.72 -5.10 5.72
CA ASN A 76 -8.69 -5.74 4.40
C ASN A 76 -7.71 -6.93 4.42
N THR A 77 -7.96 -7.88 5.30
CA THR A 77 -7.03 -8.99 5.60
C THR A 77 -6.89 -10.00 4.46
N ALA A 78 -7.75 -9.93 3.45
CA ALA A 78 -7.68 -10.76 2.25
C ALA A 78 -6.72 -10.20 1.17
N LEU A 79 -6.16 -8.98 1.37
CA LEU A 79 -5.26 -8.36 0.39
C LEU A 79 -4.06 -9.24 0.10
N THR A 80 -3.89 -9.53 -1.20
CA THR A 80 -2.70 -10.18 -1.77
C THR A 80 -1.84 -9.17 -2.55
N GLU A 81 -2.45 -8.11 -3.06
CA GLU A 81 -1.78 -7.07 -3.85
C GLU A 81 -2.18 -5.68 -3.36
N LEU A 82 -1.19 -4.88 -2.95
CA LEU A 82 -1.37 -3.50 -2.53
C LEU A 82 -0.37 -2.60 -3.26
N TYR A 83 -0.89 -1.72 -4.10
CA TYR A 83 -0.10 -0.78 -4.89
C TYR A 83 -0.41 0.65 -4.47
N LEU A 84 0.50 1.26 -3.73
CA LEU A 84 0.46 2.67 -3.35
C LEU A 84 1.48 3.42 -4.21
N SER A 85 1.02 3.96 -5.33
CA SER A 85 1.90 4.67 -6.26
C SER A 85 2.09 6.12 -5.81
N GLY A 86 3.27 6.45 -5.29
CA GLY A 86 3.63 7.83 -4.94
C GLY A 86 3.82 8.68 -6.20
N VAL A 87 2.97 9.67 -6.41
CA VAL A 87 3.01 10.57 -7.58
C VAL A 87 3.12 12.02 -7.11
N ASN A 88 4.13 12.74 -7.62
CA ASN A 88 4.25 14.18 -7.44
C ASN A 88 4.00 14.66 -6.00
N SER A 89 4.92 14.39 -5.08
CA SER A 89 4.86 14.87 -3.69
C SER A 89 3.81 14.20 -2.80
N SER A 90 3.74 12.86 -2.84
CA SER A 90 2.97 12.10 -1.85
C SER A 90 3.34 12.52 -0.43
N GLN A 91 2.35 12.59 0.45
CA GLN A 91 2.51 12.96 1.86
C GLN A 91 2.26 11.79 2.82
N LEU A 92 2.17 10.56 2.31
CA LEU A 92 2.00 9.39 3.16
C LEU A 92 3.28 9.16 3.98
N THR A 93 3.16 9.22 5.30
CA THR A 93 4.29 9.12 6.24
C THR A 93 4.35 7.79 6.97
N SER A 94 3.27 7.04 6.99
CA SER A 94 3.15 5.72 7.61
C SER A 94 2.09 4.87 6.92
N ILE A 95 2.25 3.57 7.01
CA ILE A 95 1.26 2.57 6.61
C ILE A 95 1.39 1.37 7.55
N ASP A 96 0.28 0.84 8.02
CA ASP A 96 0.23 -0.41 8.79
C ASP A 96 -0.35 -1.52 7.92
N ILE A 97 0.48 -2.51 7.63
CA ILE A 97 0.13 -3.71 6.86
C ILE A 97 0.28 -5.00 7.67
N THR A 98 0.46 -4.89 8.98
CA THR A 98 0.72 -6.05 9.85
C THR A 98 -0.43 -7.05 9.91
N GLN A 99 -1.65 -6.62 9.58
CA GLN A 99 -2.82 -7.50 9.50
C GLN A 99 -3.03 -8.12 8.11
N ASN A 100 -2.34 -7.60 7.09
CA ASN A 100 -2.47 -8.07 5.71
C ASN A 100 -1.48 -9.22 5.44
N THR A 101 -1.61 -10.30 6.19
CA THR A 101 -0.64 -11.42 6.20
C THR A 101 -0.62 -12.23 4.91
N ALA A 102 -1.62 -12.06 4.05
CA ALA A 102 -1.71 -12.69 2.74
C ALA A 102 -1.00 -11.89 1.62
N LEU A 103 -0.41 -10.71 1.92
CA LEU A 103 0.25 -9.87 0.91
C LEU A 103 1.41 -10.62 0.26
N GLU A 104 1.35 -10.70 -1.08
CA GLU A 104 2.37 -11.21 -1.98
C GLU A 104 3.10 -10.07 -2.71
N TYR A 105 2.38 -9.00 -3.06
CA TYR A 105 2.90 -7.85 -3.81
C TYR A 105 2.60 -6.56 -3.06
N PHE A 106 3.64 -5.89 -2.60
CA PHE A 106 3.50 -4.61 -1.92
C PHE A 106 4.40 -3.53 -2.53
N HIS A 107 3.77 -2.50 -3.11
CA HIS A 107 4.44 -1.34 -3.68
C HIS A 107 4.05 -0.09 -2.90
N CYS A 108 5.03 0.58 -2.29
CA CYS A 108 4.88 1.83 -1.53
C CYS A 108 6.03 2.80 -1.83
N SER A 109 6.44 2.87 -3.08
CA SER A 109 7.55 3.73 -3.51
C SER A 109 7.15 5.20 -3.61
N SER A 110 8.14 6.09 -3.41
CA SER A 110 8.00 7.55 -3.59
C SER A 110 7.03 8.22 -2.61
N HIS A 111 7.08 7.78 -1.35
CA HIS A 111 6.37 8.37 -0.23
C HIS A 111 7.34 9.01 0.78
N GLN A 112 6.86 9.34 1.97
CA GLN A 112 7.68 9.90 3.05
C GLN A 112 7.75 8.94 4.26
N LEU A 113 7.70 7.62 3.99
CA LEU A 113 7.74 6.61 5.05
C LEU A 113 9.09 6.66 5.77
N THR A 114 9.05 6.78 7.10
CA THR A 114 10.25 6.76 7.96
C THR A 114 10.51 5.38 8.55
N SER A 115 9.50 4.53 8.59
CA SER A 115 9.55 3.13 9.01
C SER A 115 8.59 2.29 8.19
N LEU A 116 8.88 1.00 8.07
CA LEU A 116 8.03 0.01 7.42
C LEU A 116 8.23 -1.32 8.14
N ASP A 117 7.15 -1.88 8.68
CA ASP A 117 7.15 -3.21 9.29
C ASP A 117 6.49 -4.21 8.34
N VAL A 118 7.28 -5.16 7.85
CA VAL A 118 6.87 -6.25 6.96
C VAL A 118 7.00 -7.62 7.64
N SER A 119 7.23 -7.65 8.95
CA SER A 119 7.52 -8.88 9.69
C SER A 119 6.38 -9.91 9.67
N GLN A 120 5.13 -9.45 9.52
CA GLN A 120 3.96 -10.32 9.46
C GLN A 120 3.59 -10.75 8.03
N ASN A 121 4.17 -10.09 7.02
CA ASN A 121 3.84 -10.34 5.60
C ASN A 121 4.77 -11.40 5.01
N THR A 122 4.75 -12.60 5.60
CA THR A 122 5.70 -13.68 5.27
C THR A 122 5.47 -14.29 3.88
N ALA A 123 4.33 -13.98 3.25
CA ALA A 123 4.01 -14.38 1.88
C ALA A 123 4.59 -13.44 0.80
N LEU A 124 5.24 -12.33 1.18
CA LEU A 124 5.76 -11.35 0.22
C LEU A 124 6.74 -11.98 -0.77
N ILE A 125 6.40 -11.82 -2.05
CA ILE A 125 7.19 -12.19 -3.22
C ILE A 125 7.92 -10.97 -3.77
N GLU A 126 7.25 -9.81 -3.75
CA GLU A 126 7.78 -8.56 -4.28
C GLU A 126 7.54 -7.41 -3.29
N LEU A 127 8.61 -6.69 -2.94
CA LEU A 127 8.56 -5.49 -2.11
C LEU A 127 9.24 -4.33 -2.84
N ARG A 128 8.45 -3.31 -3.21
CA ARG A 128 8.96 -2.04 -3.77
C ARG A 128 8.67 -0.90 -2.81
N CYS A 129 9.71 -0.44 -2.10
CA CYS A 129 9.62 0.65 -1.12
C CYS A 129 10.68 1.74 -1.37
N ALA A 130 11.13 1.87 -2.62
CA ALA A 130 12.13 2.84 -3.03
C ALA A 130 11.64 4.30 -2.88
N GLY A 131 12.59 5.25 -2.71
CA GLY A 131 12.25 6.69 -2.66
C GLY A 131 11.46 7.09 -1.40
N ASN A 132 11.78 6.49 -0.27
CA ASN A 132 11.23 6.80 1.04
C ASN A 132 12.30 7.44 1.96
N GLN A 133 12.04 7.49 3.26
CA GLN A 133 12.97 8.01 4.28
C GLN A 133 13.35 6.92 5.29
N LEU A 134 13.35 5.65 4.86
CA LEU A 134 13.62 4.52 5.73
C LEU A 134 15.07 4.54 6.21
N THR A 135 15.27 4.45 7.52
CA THR A 135 16.61 4.32 8.13
C THR A 135 16.96 2.87 8.44
N ARG A 136 15.95 2.00 8.48
CA ARG A 136 16.05 0.55 8.70
C ARG A 136 14.98 -0.16 7.88
N LEU A 137 15.30 -1.37 7.45
CA LEU A 137 14.35 -2.30 6.83
C LEU A 137 14.77 -3.71 7.24
N ASP A 138 13.88 -4.43 7.92
CA ASP A 138 14.07 -5.83 8.29
C ASP A 138 13.18 -6.71 7.40
N VAL A 139 13.82 -7.53 6.56
CA VAL A 139 13.15 -8.47 5.65
C VAL A 139 13.44 -9.92 6.02
N SER A 140 13.95 -10.17 7.23
CA SER A 140 14.37 -11.50 7.67
C SER A 140 13.23 -12.54 7.70
N GLN A 141 11.98 -12.09 7.86
CA GLN A 141 10.80 -12.97 7.84
C GLN A 141 10.21 -13.19 6.45
N ASN A 142 10.64 -12.39 5.46
CA ASN A 142 10.08 -12.43 4.10
C ASN A 142 10.90 -13.35 3.20
N THR A 143 11.00 -14.62 3.59
CA THR A 143 11.90 -15.61 2.95
C THR A 143 11.48 -16.00 1.53
N ALA A 144 10.24 -15.67 1.13
CA ALA A 144 9.71 -15.87 -0.23
C ALA A 144 10.07 -14.74 -1.20
N LEU A 145 10.69 -13.63 -0.73
CA LEU A 145 11.03 -12.49 -1.60
C LEU A 145 11.92 -12.90 -2.76
N THR A 146 11.47 -12.58 -3.97
CA THR A 146 12.21 -12.71 -5.22
C THR A 146 12.68 -11.36 -5.76
N GLU A 147 11.99 -10.27 -5.40
CA GLU A 147 12.34 -8.90 -5.77
C GLU A 147 12.27 -7.95 -4.57
N LEU A 148 13.35 -7.19 -4.35
CA LEU A 148 13.42 -6.13 -3.35
C LEU A 148 13.98 -4.85 -3.95
N LEU A 149 13.12 -3.82 -4.11
CA LEU A 149 13.53 -2.49 -4.55
C LEU A 149 13.38 -1.51 -3.37
N CYS A 150 14.48 -1.19 -2.69
CA CYS A 150 14.54 -0.30 -1.53
C CYS A 150 15.54 0.85 -1.70
N GLY A 151 15.86 1.19 -2.94
CA GLY A 151 16.77 2.28 -3.27
C GLY A 151 16.23 3.66 -2.90
N GLY A 152 17.12 4.67 -2.82
CA GLY A 152 16.71 6.05 -2.58
C GLY A 152 16.11 6.30 -1.20
N SER A 153 16.61 5.64 -0.18
CA SER A 153 16.24 5.81 1.24
C SER A 153 17.47 6.23 2.07
N GLN A 154 17.46 5.97 3.37
CA GLN A 154 18.55 6.34 4.30
C GLN A 154 19.06 5.10 5.06
N LEU A 155 18.96 3.91 4.45
CA LEU A 155 19.38 2.66 5.07
C LEU A 155 20.91 2.68 5.32
N THR A 156 21.31 2.35 6.54
CA THR A 156 22.73 2.24 6.92
C THR A 156 23.26 0.82 6.87
N SER A 157 22.36 -0.16 6.91
CA SER A 157 22.64 -1.59 6.71
C SER A 157 21.40 -2.26 6.11
N LEU A 158 21.62 -3.38 5.42
CA LEU A 158 20.54 -4.25 4.91
C LEU A 158 21.05 -5.68 4.95
N ASP A 159 20.35 -6.54 5.69
CA ASP A 159 20.65 -7.97 5.74
C ASP A 159 19.59 -8.73 4.92
N VAL A 160 20.03 -9.38 3.85
CA VAL A 160 19.20 -10.22 2.97
C VAL A 160 19.60 -11.70 3.05
N SER A 161 20.33 -12.09 4.08
CA SER A 161 20.86 -13.45 4.23
C SER A 161 19.77 -14.54 4.31
N GLN A 162 18.57 -14.16 4.75
CA GLN A 162 17.42 -15.05 4.82
C GLN A 162 16.58 -15.09 3.53
N ASN A 163 16.79 -14.13 2.63
CA ASN A 163 15.99 -13.99 1.39
C ASN A 163 16.65 -14.79 0.24
N THR A 164 16.81 -16.08 0.42
CA THR A 164 17.57 -16.94 -0.50
C THR A 164 16.91 -17.14 -1.86
N ALA A 165 15.61 -16.77 -2.00
CA ALA A 165 14.88 -16.77 -3.27
C ALA A 165 15.11 -15.49 -4.09
N LEU A 166 15.82 -14.48 -3.54
CA LEU A 166 15.97 -13.17 -4.14
C LEU A 166 16.74 -13.24 -5.47
N THR A 167 16.12 -12.76 -6.54
CA THR A 167 16.69 -12.70 -7.90
C THR A 167 16.96 -11.27 -8.36
N GLU A 168 16.25 -10.28 -7.77
CA GLU A 168 16.43 -8.87 -8.06
C GLU A 168 16.54 -8.05 -6.77
N LEU A 169 17.62 -7.25 -6.65
CA LEU A 169 17.86 -6.36 -5.53
C LEU A 169 18.32 -5.00 -6.04
N ASP A 170 17.55 -3.95 -5.75
CA ASP A 170 18.00 -2.56 -5.90
C ASP A 170 18.01 -1.85 -4.54
N CYS A 171 19.19 -1.65 -4.00
CA CYS A 171 19.42 -0.90 -2.77
C CYS A 171 20.29 0.35 -3.00
N ARG A 172 20.42 0.83 -4.25
CA ARG A 172 21.19 2.01 -4.62
C ARG A 172 20.69 3.27 -3.92
N TYR A 173 21.54 4.29 -3.82
CA TYR A 173 21.19 5.59 -3.21
C TYR A 173 20.73 5.48 -1.75
N ASN A 174 21.37 4.62 -0.98
CA ASN A 174 21.30 4.50 0.47
C ASN A 174 22.64 4.91 1.13
N GLN A 175 22.77 4.71 2.43
CA GLN A 175 23.97 5.01 3.21
C GLN A 175 24.62 3.71 3.72
N LEU A 176 24.53 2.63 2.95
CA LEU A 176 25.01 1.31 3.36
C LEU A 176 26.51 1.30 3.58
N THR A 177 26.94 0.78 4.73
CA THR A 177 28.35 0.61 5.11
C THR A 177 28.74 -0.85 5.29
N SER A 178 27.76 -1.75 5.28
CA SER A 178 27.94 -3.21 5.36
C SER A 178 26.75 -3.90 4.72
#